data_7c38d96c99eedc4af4e70aa9a4ed4f6c
#
_entry.id   7c38d96c99eedc4af4e70aa9a4ed4f6c
#
_cell.length_a   1.000
_cell.length_b   1.000
_cell.length_c   1.000
_cell.angle_alpha   90.00
_cell.angle_beta   90.00
_cell.angle_gamma   90.00
#
_symmetry.space_group_name_H-M   'P 1'
#
loop_
_entity.id
_entity.type
_entity.pdbx_description
1 polymer ?
#
loop_
_entity_poly.entity_id
_entity_poly.type
_entity_poly.pdbx_seq_one_letter_code
_entity_poly.pdbx_strand_id
1 'polypeptide(L)'
;AEPASEAALFTEMEVLEGTPFLLAARICGAPATSELNETCKAAGRAYGLSRLGLAMAQSFARGRLPLPKLPVAGWSPRSAGEPLIQAIAKRYIGQQARAARDAVRPHFRHGSPAQRAAMLPLALVEPYLRACEKQDHDLLRDIGDVAPLVRVWRIWRAHLTGRL
;
A
#
# COMPACT_ATOMS: atom_id res chain seq x y z
N ALA A 1 11.43 -10.76 -10.18
CA ALA A 1 11.05 -10.28 -11.52
C ALA A 1 10.48 -8.87 -11.38
N GLU A 2 10.73 -8.02 -12.36
CA GLU A 2 10.06 -6.74 -12.47
C GLU A 2 8.62 -6.99 -12.94
N PRO A 3 7.62 -6.26 -12.40
CA PRO A 3 6.27 -6.37 -12.95
C PRO A 3 6.25 -5.88 -14.39
N ALA A 4 5.69 -6.68 -15.30
CA ALA A 4 5.68 -6.39 -16.72
C ALA A 4 4.81 -5.16 -17.08
N SER A 5 3.83 -4.84 -16.22
CA SER A 5 2.89 -3.73 -16.40
C SER A 5 2.33 -3.27 -15.06
N GLU A 6 1.62 -2.14 -15.09
CA GLU A 6 0.85 -1.65 -13.92
C GLU A 6 -0.21 -2.66 -13.47
N ALA A 7 -0.91 -3.27 -14.40
CA ALA A 7 -1.90 -4.30 -14.11
C ALA A 7 -1.28 -5.52 -13.42
N ALA A 8 -0.09 -5.94 -13.85
CA ALA A 8 0.65 -7.03 -13.20
C ALA A 8 1.06 -6.67 -11.77
N LEU A 9 1.53 -5.43 -11.52
CA LEU A 9 1.84 -4.94 -10.19
C LEU A 9 0.60 -4.95 -9.29
N PHE A 10 -0.53 -4.47 -9.78
CA PHE A 10 -1.76 -4.44 -8.99
C PHE A 10 -2.27 -5.84 -8.68
N THR A 11 -2.24 -6.75 -9.66
CA THR A 11 -2.59 -8.17 -9.45
C THR A 11 -1.69 -8.81 -8.38
N GLU A 12 -0.39 -8.52 -8.41
CA GLU A 12 0.54 -9.01 -7.39
C GLU A 12 0.18 -8.47 -5.99
N MET A 13 -0.12 -7.18 -5.86
CA MET A 13 -0.55 -6.58 -4.58
C MET A 13 -1.90 -7.14 -4.11
N GLU A 14 -2.84 -7.38 -5.02
CA GLU A 14 -4.13 -7.99 -4.71
C GLU A 14 -3.98 -9.42 -4.18
N VAL A 15 -3.08 -10.19 -4.74
CA VAL A 15 -2.82 -11.57 -4.29
C VAL A 15 -2.03 -11.58 -2.99
N LEU A 16 -0.91 -10.85 -2.90
CA LEU A 16 -0.02 -10.92 -1.74
C LEU A 16 -0.58 -10.24 -0.51
N GLU A 17 -1.20 -9.08 -0.67
CA GLU A 17 -1.69 -8.26 0.44
C GLU A 17 -3.22 -8.29 0.56
N GLY A 18 -3.96 -8.48 -0.54
CA GLY A 18 -5.42 -8.57 -0.51
C GLY A 18 -5.93 -9.87 0.09
N THR A 19 -5.26 -10.98 -0.17
CA THR A 19 -5.61 -12.29 0.44
C THR A 19 -5.57 -12.27 1.97
N PRO A 20 -4.55 -11.71 2.65
CA PRO A 20 -4.57 -11.54 4.11
C PRO A 20 -5.77 -10.73 4.62
N PHE A 21 -6.19 -9.66 3.93
CA PHE A 21 -7.38 -8.90 4.29
C PHE A 21 -8.66 -9.76 4.19
N LEU A 22 -8.78 -10.54 3.12
CA LEU A 22 -9.92 -11.43 2.92
C LEU A 22 -9.95 -12.53 4.01
N LEU A 23 -8.82 -13.15 4.29
CA LEU A 23 -8.71 -14.16 5.34
C LEU A 23 -9.06 -13.59 6.72
N ALA A 24 -8.53 -12.41 7.07
CA ALA A 24 -8.85 -11.74 8.32
C ALA A 24 -10.36 -11.44 8.43
N ALA A 25 -10.99 -10.93 7.37
CA ALA A 25 -12.42 -10.67 7.34
C ALA A 25 -13.24 -11.97 7.55
N ARG A 26 -12.83 -13.06 6.89
CA ARG A 26 -13.48 -14.38 7.04
C ARG A 26 -13.32 -14.94 8.44
N ILE A 27 -12.15 -14.86 9.02
CA ILE A 27 -11.89 -15.30 10.41
C ILE A 27 -12.74 -14.50 11.39
N CYS A 28 -12.92 -13.20 11.16
CA CYS A 28 -13.79 -12.34 11.97
C CYS A 28 -15.29 -12.57 11.72
N GLY A 29 -15.69 -13.46 10.81
CA GLY A 29 -17.08 -13.81 10.57
C GLY A 29 -17.77 -13.02 9.44
N ALA A 30 -17.05 -12.30 8.59
CA ALA A 30 -17.64 -11.64 7.43
C ALA A 30 -18.13 -12.67 6.39
N PRO A 31 -19.32 -12.50 5.79
CA PRO A 31 -19.81 -13.40 4.76
C PRO A 31 -18.95 -13.33 3.49
N ALA A 32 -18.89 -14.45 2.72
CA ALA A 32 -18.20 -14.49 1.44
C ALA A 32 -19.05 -13.85 0.36
N THR A 33 -18.78 -12.60 0.05
CA THR A 33 -19.44 -11.86 -1.03
C THR A 33 -18.42 -11.39 -2.06
N SER A 34 -18.88 -11.21 -3.30
CA SER A 34 -18.04 -10.60 -4.36
C SER A 34 -17.59 -9.19 -3.98
N GLU A 35 -18.45 -8.41 -3.33
CA GLU A 35 -18.16 -7.07 -2.84
C GLU A 35 -17.03 -7.07 -1.80
N LEU A 36 -17.06 -8.00 -0.82
CA LEU A 36 -15.97 -8.15 0.14
C LEU A 36 -14.66 -8.48 -0.57
N ASN A 37 -14.69 -9.38 -1.56
CA ASN A 37 -13.50 -9.75 -2.31
C ASN A 37 -12.89 -8.55 -3.05
N GLU A 38 -13.69 -7.76 -3.76
CA GLU A 38 -13.22 -6.56 -4.46
C GLU A 38 -12.70 -5.49 -3.48
N THR A 39 -13.37 -5.34 -2.33
CA THR A 39 -12.89 -4.45 -1.25
C THR A 39 -11.53 -4.89 -0.72
N CYS A 40 -11.33 -6.20 -0.51
CA CYS A 40 -10.05 -6.75 -0.06
C CYS A 40 -8.94 -6.59 -1.09
N LYS A 41 -9.24 -6.72 -2.39
CA LYS A 41 -8.28 -6.44 -3.46
C LYS A 41 -7.85 -4.98 -3.44
N ALA A 42 -8.79 -4.04 -3.35
CA ALA A 42 -8.49 -2.62 -3.24
C ALA A 42 -7.68 -2.31 -1.96
N ALA A 43 -8.00 -2.95 -0.83
CA ALA A 43 -7.23 -2.87 0.40
C ALA A 43 -5.79 -3.36 0.22
N GLY A 44 -5.63 -4.49 -0.46
CA GLY A 44 -4.32 -5.06 -0.80
C GLY A 44 -3.49 -4.12 -1.67
N ARG A 45 -4.08 -3.51 -2.69
CA ARG A 45 -3.40 -2.50 -3.52
C ARG A 45 -2.96 -1.30 -2.68
N ALA A 46 -3.84 -0.74 -1.86
CA ALA A 46 -3.52 0.42 -1.03
C ALA A 46 -2.38 0.14 -0.05
N TYR A 47 -2.48 -0.96 0.68
CA TYR A 47 -1.51 -1.35 1.69
C TYR A 47 -0.20 -1.82 1.07
N GLY A 48 -0.28 -2.67 0.04
CA GLY A 48 0.88 -3.19 -0.67
C GLY A 48 1.73 -2.09 -1.30
N LEU A 49 1.13 -1.14 -2.02
CA LEU A 49 1.84 -0.02 -2.60
C LEU A 49 2.50 0.87 -1.54
N SER A 50 1.82 1.14 -0.42
CA SER A 50 2.42 1.94 0.66
C SER A 50 3.61 1.25 1.32
N ARG A 51 3.56 -0.08 1.49
CA ARG A 51 4.69 -0.89 1.98
C ARG A 51 5.80 -1.02 0.96
N LEU A 52 5.44 -1.11 -0.33
CA LEU A 52 6.40 -1.16 -1.42
C LEU A 52 7.32 0.05 -1.38
N GLY A 53 6.76 1.26 -1.21
CA GLY A 53 7.55 2.47 -1.05
C GLY A 53 8.57 2.38 0.09
N LEU A 54 8.19 1.84 1.26
CA LEU A 54 9.09 1.66 2.38
C LEU A 54 10.19 0.61 2.14
N ALA A 55 9.84 -0.45 1.40
CA ALA A 55 10.73 -1.60 1.15
C ALA A 55 11.53 -1.49 -0.15
N MET A 56 11.45 -0.35 -0.85
CA MET A 56 12.08 -0.17 -2.16
C MET A 56 13.59 -0.35 -2.11
N ALA A 57 14.25 0.22 -1.09
CA ALA A 57 15.69 0.07 -0.88
C ALA A 57 16.12 -1.40 -0.73
N GLN A 58 15.37 -2.21 0.00
CA GLN A 58 15.64 -3.62 0.15
C GLN A 58 15.43 -4.39 -1.16
N SER A 59 14.43 -4.03 -1.93
CA SER A 59 14.16 -4.64 -3.24
C SER A 59 15.28 -4.31 -4.23
N PHE A 60 15.71 -3.07 -4.25
CA PHE A 60 16.81 -2.61 -5.09
C PHE A 60 18.13 -3.28 -4.72
N ALA A 61 18.46 -3.39 -3.44
CA ALA A 61 19.65 -4.10 -2.96
C ALA A 61 19.68 -5.59 -3.39
N ARG A 62 18.49 -6.18 -3.65
CA ARG A 62 18.36 -7.55 -4.19
C ARG A 62 18.32 -7.58 -5.72
N GLY A 63 18.65 -6.49 -6.40
CA GLY A 63 18.64 -6.37 -7.86
C GLY A 63 17.24 -6.35 -8.47
N ARG A 64 16.21 -5.94 -7.72
CA ARG A 64 14.82 -5.86 -8.19
C ARG A 64 14.34 -4.41 -8.22
N LEU A 65 13.73 -4.02 -9.34
CA LEU A 65 12.96 -2.77 -9.45
C LEU A 65 11.47 -3.12 -9.39
N PRO A 66 10.80 -2.89 -8.25
CA PRO A 66 9.44 -3.36 -8.05
C PRO A 66 8.36 -2.49 -8.71
N LEU A 67 8.74 -1.43 -9.42
CA LEU A 67 7.82 -0.61 -10.21
C LEU A 67 7.97 -0.91 -11.69
N PRO A 68 6.86 -0.91 -12.47
CA PRO A 68 6.92 -1.04 -13.90
C PRO A 68 7.53 0.22 -14.53
N LYS A 69 8.15 0.05 -15.72
CA LYS A 69 8.73 1.18 -16.48
C LYS A 69 7.69 2.23 -16.90
N LEU A 70 6.48 1.82 -17.09
CA LEU A 70 5.29 2.64 -17.29
C LEU A 70 4.39 2.41 -16.06
N PRO A 71 3.88 3.41 -15.41
CA PRO A 71 3.79 4.85 -15.75
C PRO A 71 4.94 5.73 -15.22
N VAL A 72 5.98 5.16 -14.65
CA VAL A 72 7.15 5.93 -14.18
C VAL A 72 8.13 6.06 -15.33
N ALA A 73 7.96 7.10 -16.15
CA ALA A 73 8.82 7.37 -17.29
C ALA A 73 10.30 7.49 -16.85
N GLY A 74 11.17 6.76 -17.54
CA GLY A 74 12.59 6.74 -17.23
C GLY A 74 13.00 5.83 -16.06
N TRP A 75 12.05 5.11 -15.42
CA TRP A 75 12.37 4.16 -14.36
C TRP A 75 13.20 2.99 -14.89
N SER A 76 14.44 2.91 -14.47
CA SER A 76 15.40 1.88 -14.86
C SER A 76 16.48 1.74 -13.80
N PRO A 77 17.26 0.64 -13.78
CA PRO A 77 18.38 0.49 -12.84
C PRO A 77 19.40 1.61 -12.90
N ARG A 78 19.55 2.26 -14.07
CA ARG A 78 20.52 3.35 -14.28
C ARG A 78 20.00 4.70 -13.80
N SER A 79 18.72 4.98 -13.98
CA SER A 79 18.11 6.30 -13.72
C SER A 79 17.30 6.37 -12.43
N ALA A 80 17.02 5.22 -11.80
CA ALA A 80 16.17 5.17 -10.61
C ALA A 80 16.72 6.00 -9.42
N GLY A 81 18.03 6.26 -9.40
CA GLY A 81 18.67 7.13 -8.40
C GLY A 81 18.53 8.63 -8.67
N GLU A 82 18.06 9.03 -9.85
CA GLU A 82 17.90 10.44 -10.20
C GLU A 82 16.77 11.09 -9.39
N PRO A 83 16.98 12.28 -8.79
CA PRO A 83 15.97 12.93 -7.95
C PRO A 83 14.61 13.13 -8.61
N LEU A 84 14.61 13.48 -9.89
CA LEU A 84 13.37 13.65 -10.68
C LEU A 84 12.61 12.33 -10.81
N ILE A 85 13.32 11.24 -11.13
CA ILE A 85 12.72 9.92 -11.30
C ILE A 85 12.18 9.40 -9.97
N GLN A 86 12.90 9.62 -8.87
CA GLN A 86 12.43 9.28 -7.54
C GLN A 86 11.18 10.09 -7.15
N ALA A 87 11.14 11.38 -7.47
CA ALA A 87 9.95 12.21 -7.21
C ALA A 87 8.72 11.72 -7.99
N ILE A 88 8.90 11.31 -9.25
CA ILE A 88 7.84 10.71 -10.07
C ILE A 88 7.38 9.38 -9.45
N ALA A 89 8.30 8.52 -9.03
CA ALA A 89 7.99 7.25 -8.39
C ALA A 89 7.22 7.43 -7.07
N LYS A 90 7.67 8.33 -6.19
CA LYS A 90 6.97 8.67 -4.94
C LYS A 90 5.54 9.15 -5.20
N ARG A 91 5.40 10.07 -6.16
CA ARG A 91 4.08 10.60 -6.56
C ARG A 91 3.16 9.51 -7.10
N TYR A 92 3.67 8.64 -7.97
CA TYR A 92 2.91 7.52 -8.52
C TYR A 92 2.42 6.57 -7.41
N ILE A 93 3.32 6.09 -6.56
CA ILE A 93 2.97 5.21 -5.44
C ILE A 93 1.91 5.87 -4.55
N GLY A 94 2.13 7.14 -4.18
CA GLY A 94 1.22 7.89 -3.31
C GLY A 94 -0.17 8.06 -3.92
N GLN A 95 -0.26 8.41 -5.19
CA GLN A 95 -1.53 8.59 -5.90
C GLN A 95 -2.31 7.27 -5.99
N GLN A 96 -1.67 6.19 -6.43
CA GLN A 96 -2.32 4.88 -6.59
C GLN A 96 -2.75 4.28 -5.25
N ALA A 97 -1.91 4.37 -4.22
CA ALA A 97 -2.25 3.85 -2.90
C ALA A 97 -3.42 4.63 -2.26
N ARG A 98 -3.44 5.96 -2.38
CA ARG A 98 -4.54 6.79 -1.88
C ARG A 98 -5.84 6.54 -2.64
N ALA A 99 -5.80 6.45 -3.97
CA ALA A 99 -6.97 6.12 -4.77
C ALA A 99 -7.57 4.77 -4.38
N ALA A 100 -6.73 3.74 -4.21
CA ALA A 100 -7.18 2.42 -3.77
C ALA A 100 -7.75 2.45 -2.33
N ARG A 101 -7.12 3.18 -1.39
CA ARG A 101 -7.65 3.37 -0.03
C ARG A 101 -8.99 4.10 -0.03
N ASP A 102 -9.12 5.13 -0.84
CA ASP A 102 -10.35 5.92 -0.91
C ASP A 102 -11.53 5.11 -1.46
N ALA A 103 -11.27 4.15 -2.35
CA ALA A 103 -12.27 3.17 -2.79
C ALA A 103 -12.76 2.25 -1.64
N VAL A 104 -11.90 1.95 -0.65
CA VAL A 104 -12.28 1.12 0.51
C VAL A 104 -13.03 1.91 1.58
N ARG A 105 -12.85 3.23 1.67
CA ARG A 105 -13.44 4.07 2.74
C ARG A 105 -14.94 3.87 2.98
N PRO A 106 -15.81 3.83 1.96
CA PRO A 106 -17.25 3.59 2.17
C PRO A 106 -17.51 2.25 2.85
N HIS A 107 -16.82 1.20 2.40
CA HIS A 107 -16.94 -0.15 2.96
C HIS A 107 -16.42 -0.25 4.40
N PHE A 108 -15.34 0.48 4.72
CA PHE A 108 -14.86 0.59 6.10
C PHE A 108 -15.87 1.32 7.00
N ARG A 109 -16.45 2.39 6.51
CA ARG A 109 -17.38 3.22 7.29
C ARG A 109 -18.73 2.53 7.55
N HIS A 110 -19.25 1.82 6.55
CA HIS A 110 -20.59 1.22 6.58
C HIS A 110 -20.58 -0.31 6.68
N GLY A 111 -19.39 -0.93 6.65
CA GLY A 111 -19.23 -2.37 6.73
C GLY A 111 -19.53 -2.94 8.12
N SER A 112 -19.69 -4.25 8.17
CA SER A 112 -19.86 -4.98 9.43
C SER A 112 -18.65 -4.81 10.37
N PRO A 113 -18.80 -5.03 11.69
CA PRO A 113 -17.67 -5.01 12.61
C PRO A 113 -16.51 -5.92 12.16
N ALA A 114 -16.82 -7.09 11.60
CA ALA A 114 -15.84 -8.03 11.08
C ALA A 114 -15.03 -7.45 9.90
N GLN A 115 -15.72 -6.82 8.94
CA GLN A 115 -15.08 -6.14 7.82
C GLN A 115 -14.20 -4.98 8.30
N ARG A 116 -14.71 -4.15 9.21
CA ARG A 116 -13.93 -3.04 9.77
C ARG A 116 -12.69 -3.51 10.50
N ALA A 117 -12.81 -4.55 11.32
CA ALA A 117 -11.66 -5.12 12.05
C ALA A 117 -10.56 -5.58 11.09
N ALA A 118 -10.93 -6.29 10.01
CA ALA A 118 -9.99 -6.75 9.01
C ALA A 118 -9.28 -5.60 8.26
N MET A 119 -9.97 -4.47 8.05
CA MET A 119 -9.44 -3.32 7.29
C MET A 119 -8.64 -2.31 8.12
N LEU A 120 -8.52 -2.50 9.45
CA LEU A 120 -7.79 -1.59 10.35
C LEU A 120 -6.34 -1.29 9.90
N PRO A 121 -5.57 -2.25 9.30
CA PRO A 121 -4.22 -1.95 8.84
C PRO A 121 -4.15 -0.83 7.79
N LEU A 122 -5.25 -0.52 7.09
CA LEU A 122 -5.31 0.60 6.13
C LEU A 122 -5.09 1.97 6.78
N ALA A 123 -5.27 2.10 8.09
CA ALA A 123 -4.91 3.30 8.84
C ALA A 123 -3.41 3.63 8.76
N LEU A 124 -2.58 2.66 8.36
CA LEU A 124 -1.13 2.81 8.22
C LEU A 124 -0.72 3.28 6.81
N VAL A 125 -1.60 3.25 5.82
CA VAL A 125 -1.28 3.66 4.44
C VAL A 125 -0.73 5.09 4.41
N GLU A 126 -1.44 6.04 5.00
CA GLU A 126 -1.00 7.44 5.01
C GLU A 126 0.31 7.69 5.79
N PRO A 127 0.51 7.13 6.99
CA PRO A 127 1.81 7.19 7.66
C PRO A 127 2.97 6.63 6.83
N TYR A 128 2.76 5.50 6.14
CA TYR A 128 3.77 4.89 5.30
C TYR A 128 4.11 5.76 4.10
N LEU A 129 3.09 6.28 3.41
CA LEU A 129 3.30 7.20 2.28
C LEU A 129 4.06 8.46 2.70
N ARG A 130 3.68 9.07 3.83
CA ARG A 130 4.39 10.24 4.35
C ARG A 130 5.85 9.96 4.70
N ALA A 131 6.15 8.75 5.18
CA ALA A 131 7.54 8.37 5.45
C ALA A 131 8.36 8.31 4.15
N CYS A 132 7.77 7.78 3.05
CA CYS A 132 8.41 7.71 1.75
C CYS A 132 8.50 9.06 1.02
N GLU A 133 7.48 9.93 1.21
CA GLU A 133 7.35 11.20 0.51
C GLU A 133 8.23 12.32 1.09
N LYS A 134 8.92 12.09 2.20
CA LYS A 134 9.86 13.05 2.76
C LYS A 134 10.87 13.46 1.70
N GLN A 135 11.23 14.76 1.69
CA GLN A 135 12.09 15.32 0.66
C GLN A 135 13.50 14.73 0.69
N ASP A 136 14.01 14.42 1.88
CA ASP A 136 15.31 13.86 2.15
C ASP A 136 15.36 12.32 2.06
N HIS A 137 14.23 11.66 1.89
CA HIS A 137 14.15 10.20 1.78
C HIS A 137 14.54 9.70 0.38
N ASP A 138 15.58 8.90 0.30
CA ASP A 138 15.99 8.20 -0.92
C ASP A 138 15.34 6.82 -0.98
N LEU A 139 14.46 6.60 -1.97
CA LEU A 139 13.72 5.33 -2.14
C LEU A 139 14.63 4.10 -2.31
N LEU A 140 15.86 4.28 -2.79
CA LEU A 140 16.78 3.18 -3.11
C LEU A 140 17.81 2.92 -2.00
N ARG A 141 17.97 3.85 -1.07
CA ARG A 141 18.99 3.78 -0.01
C ARG A 141 18.38 3.74 1.38
N ASP A 142 17.28 4.49 1.59
CA ASP A 142 16.71 4.64 2.90
C ASP A 142 15.58 3.63 3.11
N ILE A 143 15.58 3.02 4.28
CA ILE A 143 14.47 2.20 4.73
C ILE A 143 13.52 3.13 5.49
N GLY A 144 12.37 3.42 4.86
CA GLY A 144 11.35 4.19 5.55
C GLY A 144 10.78 3.40 6.73
N ASP A 145 10.61 4.03 7.86
CA ASP A 145 9.95 3.43 9.02
C ASP A 145 8.95 4.39 9.67
N VAL A 146 7.96 3.80 10.31
CA VAL A 146 6.97 4.49 11.13
C VAL A 146 7.05 3.93 12.54
N ALA A 147 7.32 4.79 13.51
CA ALA A 147 7.49 4.38 14.90
C ALA A 147 6.36 3.47 15.38
N PRO A 148 6.65 2.38 16.11
CA PRO A 148 5.66 1.40 16.55
C PRO A 148 4.46 2.03 17.29
N LEU A 149 4.70 3.01 18.15
CA LEU A 149 3.63 3.72 18.87
C LEU A 149 2.69 4.47 17.92
N VAL A 150 3.23 5.07 16.85
CA VAL A 150 2.41 5.74 15.83
C VAL A 150 1.53 4.73 15.10
N ARG A 151 2.06 3.54 14.79
CA ARG A 151 1.30 2.47 14.15
C ARG A 151 0.13 2.02 15.05
N VAL A 152 0.41 1.71 16.31
CA VAL A 152 -0.62 1.31 17.27
C VAL A 152 -1.67 2.40 17.44
N TRP A 153 -1.24 3.65 17.64
CA TRP A 153 -2.14 4.80 17.80
C TRP A 153 -3.06 4.97 16.58
N ARG A 154 -2.53 4.88 15.36
CA ARG A 154 -3.31 5.03 14.13
C ARG A 154 -4.37 3.95 14.00
N ILE A 155 -4.02 2.68 14.26
CA ILE A 155 -4.96 1.56 14.22
C ILE A 155 -6.04 1.74 15.29
N TRP A 156 -5.65 2.04 16.53
CA TRP A 156 -6.57 2.28 17.64
C TRP A 156 -7.54 3.44 17.35
N ARG A 157 -7.01 4.57 16.86
CA ARG A 157 -7.83 5.71 16.46
C ARG A 157 -8.82 5.35 15.35
N ALA A 158 -8.39 4.62 14.32
CA ALA A 158 -9.27 4.16 13.24
C ALA A 158 -10.39 3.25 13.77
N HIS A 159 -10.05 2.36 14.71
CA HIS A 159 -11.03 1.50 15.38
C HIS A 159 -12.09 2.31 16.12
N LEU A 160 -11.69 3.29 16.93
CA LEU A 160 -12.61 4.11 17.73
C LEU A 160 -13.47 5.06 16.88
N THR A 161 -12.87 5.69 15.87
CA THR A 161 -13.55 6.74 15.09
C THR A 161 -14.29 6.22 13.87
N GLY A 162 -14.03 4.97 13.42
CA GLY A 162 -14.53 4.45 12.16
C GLY A 162 -13.99 5.20 10.93
N ARG A 163 -12.80 5.83 11.03
CA ARG A 163 -12.19 6.63 9.96
C ARG A 163 -10.77 6.14 9.65
N LEU A 164 -10.46 5.95 8.37
CA LEU A 164 -9.12 5.62 7.86
C LEU A 164 -8.30 6.87 7.57
#